data_846810e7d41b1ac4a76906aa37288002
#
_entry.id   846810e7d41b1ac4a76906aa37288002
#
_cell.length_a   1.000
_cell.length_b   1.000
_cell.length_c   1.000
_cell.angle_alpha   90.00
_cell.angle_beta   90.00
_cell.angle_gamma   90.00
#
_symmetry.space_group_name_H-M   'P 1'
#
loop_
_entity.id
_entity.type
_entity.pdbx_description
1 polymer ?
#
loop_
_entity_poly.entity_id
_entity_poly.type
_entity_poly.pdbx_seq_one_letter_code
_entity_poly.pdbx_strand_id
1 'polypeptide(L)'
;MMEGFSQKSELFVKTGGVHSIGLYEKGEAVLFYDDVSRYNTYNKLFGGILLNRITPENKMLLTTGRIPSEVMTWIIQNDIRCVLSISAPTNGSVQLARKHGVTLMGFVRGERLNLYA
;
A
#
# COMPACT_ATOMS: atom_id res chain seq x y z
N MET A 1 -5.14 -12.71 -2.02
CA MET A 1 -4.74 -11.60 -1.13
C MET A 1 -5.44 -10.30 -1.47
N MET A 2 -5.41 -9.83 -2.71
CA MET A 2 -6.10 -8.58 -3.08
C MET A 2 -7.62 -8.66 -2.95
N GLU A 3 -8.24 -9.78 -3.27
CA GLU A 3 -9.67 -9.95 -3.05
C GLU A 3 -10.02 -9.83 -1.57
N GLY A 4 -9.26 -10.49 -0.70
CA GLY A 4 -9.45 -10.38 0.73
C GLY A 4 -9.24 -8.97 1.26
N PHE A 5 -8.28 -8.24 0.70
CA PHE A 5 -8.03 -6.85 1.05
C PHE A 5 -9.22 -5.97 0.68
N SER A 6 -9.73 -6.09 -0.54
CA SER A 6 -10.88 -5.32 -1.00
C SER A 6 -12.15 -5.65 -0.22
N GLN A 7 -12.33 -6.91 0.15
CA GLN A 7 -13.48 -7.34 0.94
C GLN A 7 -13.45 -6.82 2.36
N LYS A 8 -12.27 -6.66 2.95
CA LYS A 8 -12.14 -6.09 4.30
C LYS A 8 -12.56 -4.63 4.35
N SER A 9 -12.45 -3.91 3.24
CA SER A 9 -12.90 -2.53 3.16
C SER A 9 -14.33 -2.45 2.63
N GLU A 10 -15.29 -2.76 3.47
CA GLU A 10 -16.70 -2.67 3.09
C GLU A 10 -17.12 -1.27 2.70
N LEU A 11 -16.58 -0.26 3.39
CA LEU A 11 -16.89 1.13 3.08
C LEU A 11 -16.40 1.50 1.69
N PHE A 12 -15.22 1.03 1.30
CA PHE A 12 -14.70 1.26 -0.04
C PHE A 12 -15.63 0.65 -1.10
N VAL A 13 -16.07 -0.59 -0.89
CA VAL A 13 -16.97 -1.29 -1.81
C VAL A 13 -18.32 -0.57 -1.92
N LYS A 14 -18.87 -0.09 -0.80
CA LYS A 14 -20.20 0.52 -0.76
C LYS A 14 -20.22 1.95 -1.25
N THR A 15 -19.23 2.74 -0.89
CA THR A 15 -19.23 4.18 -1.16
C THR A 15 -18.31 4.59 -2.29
N GLY A 16 -17.28 3.79 -2.58
CA GLY A 16 -16.28 4.14 -3.58
C GLY A 16 -15.40 5.33 -3.18
N GLY A 17 -15.63 5.91 -2.00
CA GLY A 17 -14.93 7.10 -1.54
C GLY A 17 -13.97 6.90 -0.39
N VAL A 18 -13.79 5.66 0.05
CA VAL A 18 -12.91 5.32 1.16
C VAL A 18 -11.64 4.68 0.63
N HIS A 19 -10.51 5.10 1.14
CA HIS A 19 -9.21 4.51 0.84
C HIS A 19 -8.83 3.50 1.91
N SER A 20 -8.15 2.45 1.50
CA SER A 20 -7.71 1.39 2.42
C SER A 20 -6.24 1.10 2.23
N ILE A 21 -5.58 0.75 3.32
CA ILE A 21 -4.18 0.37 3.31
C ILE A 21 -3.97 -0.79 4.29
N GLY A 22 -3.11 -1.72 3.93
CA GLY A 22 -2.77 -2.83 4.80
C GLY A 22 -1.31 -3.20 4.70
N LEU A 23 -0.78 -3.73 5.80
CA LEU A 23 0.54 -4.34 5.83
C LEU A 23 0.32 -5.82 6.04
N TYR A 24 0.84 -6.64 5.13
CA TYR A 24 0.59 -8.07 5.10
C TYR A 24 1.87 -8.87 5.24
N GLU A 25 1.78 -10.00 5.92
CA GLU A 25 2.84 -11.00 6.00
C GLU A 25 2.23 -12.36 5.72
N LYS A 26 2.79 -13.08 4.73
CA LYS A 26 2.33 -14.42 4.32
C LYS A 26 0.82 -14.47 4.04
N GLY A 27 0.29 -13.42 3.43
CA GLY A 27 -1.12 -13.34 3.05
C GLY A 27 -2.06 -12.89 4.16
N GLU A 28 -1.58 -12.67 5.38
CA GLU A 28 -2.39 -12.24 6.50
C GLU A 28 -2.13 -10.78 6.86
N ALA A 29 -3.20 -10.04 7.15
CA ALA A 29 -3.09 -8.65 7.54
C ALA A 29 -2.48 -8.52 8.93
N VAL A 30 -1.37 -7.78 9.01
CA VAL A 30 -0.74 -7.39 10.27
C VAL A 30 -1.35 -6.09 10.76
N LEU A 31 -1.54 -5.14 9.84
CA LEU A 31 -2.22 -3.86 10.07
C LEU A 31 -3.18 -3.59 8.92
N PHE A 32 -4.31 -2.95 9.22
CA PHE A 32 -5.27 -2.58 8.20
C PHE A 32 -6.02 -1.32 8.64
N TYR A 33 -6.10 -0.33 7.75
CA TYR A 33 -6.76 0.95 8.04
C TYR A 33 -7.58 1.43 6.86
N ASP A 34 -8.72 2.04 7.15
CA ASP A 34 -9.57 2.74 6.18
C ASP A 34 -9.68 4.20 6.55
N ASP A 35 -9.79 5.07 5.55
CA ASP A 35 -10.09 6.48 5.74
C ASP A 35 -10.63 7.08 4.45
N VAL A 36 -11.37 8.17 4.55
CA VAL A 36 -11.82 8.94 3.38
C VAL A 36 -10.67 9.68 2.71
N SER A 37 -9.58 9.93 3.43
CA SER A 37 -8.36 10.54 2.91
C SER A 37 -7.26 9.50 2.76
N ARG A 38 -6.68 9.38 1.55
CA ARG A 38 -5.55 8.48 1.34
C ARG A 38 -4.34 8.84 2.19
N TYR A 39 -4.10 10.12 2.43
CA TYR A 39 -2.99 10.54 3.28
C TYR A 39 -3.19 10.11 4.72
N ASN A 40 -4.42 10.14 5.21
CA ASN A 40 -4.72 9.64 6.55
C ASN A 40 -4.49 8.13 6.65
N THR A 41 -4.78 7.35 5.61
CA THR A 41 -4.47 5.91 5.63
C THR A 41 -2.97 5.68 5.76
N TYR A 42 -2.16 6.43 5.04
CA TYR A 42 -0.70 6.34 5.13
C TYR A 42 -0.21 6.74 6.52
N ASN A 43 -0.71 7.84 7.08
CA ASN A 43 -0.36 8.28 8.42
C ASN A 43 -0.71 7.23 9.48
N LYS A 44 -1.89 6.62 9.37
CA LYS A 44 -2.33 5.56 10.28
C LYS A 44 -1.42 4.34 10.17
N LEU A 45 -1.06 3.93 8.96
CA LEU A 45 -0.21 2.77 8.76
C LEU A 45 1.18 2.98 9.35
N PHE A 46 1.85 4.08 9.00
CA PHE A 46 3.20 4.33 9.48
C PHE A 46 3.22 4.58 10.99
N GLY A 47 2.19 5.25 11.52
CA GLY A 47 2.01 5.37 12.95
C GLY A 47 1.80 4.03 13.64
N GLY A 48 1.00 3.16 13.02
CA GLY A 48 0.77 1.80 13.53
C GLY A 48 2.04 0.95 13.55
N ILE A 49 2.86 1.04 12.50
CA ILE A 49 4.15 0.36 12.45
C ILE A 49 5.04 0.81 13.61
N LEU A 50 5.11 2.12 13.83
CA LEU A 50 5.93 2.68 14.89
C LEU A 50 5.43 2.28 16.28
N LEU A 51 4.13 2.45 16.53
CA LEU A 51 3.53 2.18 17.84
C LEU A 51 3.60 0.70 18.21
N ASN A 52 3.45 -0.19 17.25
CA ASN A 52 3.44 -1.63 17.49
C ASN A 52 4.81 -2.28 17.28
N ARG A 53 5.84 -1.49 17.00
CA ARG A 53 7.21 -1.97 16.76
C ARG A 53 7.28 -3.10 15.75
N ILE A 54 6.55 -2.93 14.64
CA ILE A 54 6.50 -3.94 13.59
C ILE A 54 7.77 -3.86 12.74
N THR A 55 8.39 -5.02 12.50
CA THR A 55 9.56 -5.10 11.64
C THR A 55 9.16 -5.09 10.17
N PRO A 56 9.95 -4.49 9.27
CA PRO A 56 9.62 -4.44 7.85
C PRO A 56 9.85 -5.75 7.10
N GLU A 57 10.54 -6.69 7.70
CA GLU A 57 10.94 -7.94 7.04
C GLU A 57 9.72 -8.77 6.63
N ASN A 58 9.75 -9.28 5.40
CA ASN A 58 8.72 -10.16 4.85
C ASN A 58 7.33 -9.52 4.80
N LYS A 59 7.26 -8.19 4.76
CA LYS A 59 6.00 -7.46 4.72
C LYS A 59 5.71 -6.94 3.32
N MET A 60 4.43 -6.90 2.98
CA MET A 60 3.94 -6.30 1.74
C MET A 60 2.91 -5.24 2.10
N LEU A 61 3.05 -4.06 1.51
CA LEU A 61 2.09 -2.98 1.67
C LEU A 61 1.09 -3.05 0.51
N LEU A 62 -0.20 -3.09 0.83
CA LEU A 62 -1.28 -3.04 -0.15
C LEU A 62 -2.10 -1.78 0.08
N THR A 63 -2.40 -1.06 -1.00
CA THR A 63 -3.18 0.18 -0.91
C THR A 63 -4.14 0.31 -2.09
N THR A 64 -5.28 0.94 -1.84
CA THR A 64 -6.24 1.30 -2.89
C THR A 64 -5.91 2.66 -3.49
N GLY A 65 -5.13 3.48 -2.80
CA GLY A 65 -4.80 4.82 -3.24
C GLY A 65 -3.57 4.88 -4.12
N ARG A 66 -3.42 6.01 -4.80
CA ARG A 66 -2.19 6.29 -5.53
C ARG A 66 -1.03 6.46 -4.55
N ILE A 67 0.16 6.14 -5.03
CA ILE A 67 1.38 6.28 -4.24
C ILE A 67 2.17 7.45 -4.82
N PRO A 68 2.00 8.68 -4.27
CA PRO A 68 2.82 9.80 -4.71
C PRO A 68 4.26 9.65 -4.22
N SER A 69 5.16 10.43 -4.80
CA SER A 69 6.60 10.36 -4.47
C SER A 69 6.87 10.53 -2.98
N GLU A 70 6.13 11.42 -2.32
CA GLU A 70 6.26 11.64 -0.88
C GLU A 70 5.99 10.37 -0.07
N VAL A 71 4.92 9.66 -0.42
CA VAL A 71 4.55 8.41 0.26
C VAL A 71 5.58 7.32 -0.05
N MET A 72 6.06 7.25 -1.28
CA MET A 72 7.13 6.30 -1.63
C MET A 72 8.38 6.56 -0.80
N THR A 73 8.70 7.81 -0.52
CA THR A 73 9.81 8.17 0.37
C THR A 73 9.60 7.59 1.77
N TRP A 74 8.39 7.70 2.32
CA TRP A 74 8.06 7.12 3.63
C TRP A 74 8.17 5.59 3.62
N ILE A 75 7.73 4.94 2.54
CA ILE A 75 7.85 3.49 2.37
C ILE A 75 9.32 3.07 2.40
N ILE A 76 10.15 3.79 1.68
CA ILE A 76 11.60 3.53 1.63
C ILE A 76 12.23 3.71 3.01
N GLN A 77 11.88 4.79 3.71
CA GLN A 77 12.40 5.08 5.05
C GLN A 77 12.01 4.00 6.06
N ASN A 78 10.89 3.33 5.86
CA ASN A 78 10.44 2.24 6.73
C ASN A 78 10.90 0.86 6.25
N ASP A 79 11.77 0.81 5.26
CA ASP A 79 12.35 -0.43 4.72
C ASP A 79 11.32 -1.44 4.20
N ILE A 80 10.17 -0.97 3.78
CA ILE A 80 9.18 -1.83 3.13
C ILE A 80 9.63 -2.03 1.69
N ARG A 81 9.81 -3.29 1.28
CA ARG A 81 10.42 -3.63 0.00
C ARG A 81 9.46 -4.09 -1.07
N CYS A 82 8.19 -4.29 -0.72
CA CYS A 82 7.18 -4.78 -1.65
C CYS A 82 5.89 -3.99 -1.47
N VAL A 83 5.39 -3.42 -2.56
CA VAL A 83 4.20 -2.59 -2.56
C VAL A 83 3.29 -2.98 -3.70
N LEU A 84 2.01 -3.15 -3.40
CA LEU A 84 0.98 -3.45 -4.38
C LEU A 84 -0.13 -2.40 -4.27
N SER A 85 -0.45 -1.75 -5.39
CA SER A 85 -1.50 -0.75 -5.45
C SER A 85 -2.58 -1.15 -6.42
N ILE A 86 -3.84 -0.85 -6.10
CA ILE A 86 -4.96 -1.00 -7.04
C ILE A 86 -4.95 0.13 -8.05
N SER A 87 -4.45 1.30 -7.66
CA SER A 87 -4.33 2.47 -8.54
C SER A 87 -2.97 2.53 -9.21
N ALA A 88 -2.89 3.24 -10.33
CA ALA A 88 -1.63 3.44 -11.03
C ALA A 88 -0.67 4.30 -10.18
N PRO A 89 0.62 3.95 -10.13
CA PRO A 89 1.61 4.77 -9.44
C PRO A 89 1.96 6.03 -10.26
N THR A 90 2.54 7.03 -9.59
CA THR A 90 3.09 8.20 -10.27
C THR A 90 4.47 7.87 -10.86
N ASN A 91 4.89 8.63 -11.86
CA ASN A 91 6.24 8.46 -12.44
C ASN A 91 7.34 8.65 -11.38
N GLY A 92 7.16 9.64 -10.50
CA GLY A 92 8.11 9.91 -9.44
C GLY A 92 8.25 8.74 -8.47
N SER A 93 7.14 8.12 -8.10
CA SER A 93 7.18 6.95 -7.20
C SER A 93 7.83 5.74 -7.87
N VAL A 94 7.60 5.53 -9.16
CA VAL A 94 8.25 4.44 -9.91
C VAL A 94 9.77 4.63 -9.93
N GLN A 95 10.23 5.85 -10.21
CA GLN A 95 11.65 6.16 -10.22
C GLN A 95 12.31 5.94 -8.87
N LEU A 96 11.67 6.40 -7.79
CA LEU A 96 12.16 6.20 -6.43
C LEU A 96 12.22 4.73 -6.07
N ALA A 97 11.18 3.97 -6.41
CA ALA A 97 11.15 2.53 -6.13
C ALA A 97 12.31 1.81 -6.82
N ARG A 98 12.54 2.11 -8.10
CA ARG A 98 13.66 1.54 -8.85
C ARG A 98 15.01 1.89 -8.24
N LYS A 99 15.17 3.14 -7.85
CA LYS A 99 16.43 3.62 -7.25
C LYS A 99 16.75 2.93 -5.93
N HIS A 100 15.75 2.63 -5.13
CA HIS A 100 15.91 2.09 -3.79
C HIS A 100 15.57 0.60 -3.65
N GLY A 101 15.34 -0.09 -4.75
CA GLY A 101 15.12 -1.53 -4.75
C GLY A 101 13.78 -1.97 -4.17
N VAL A 102 12.75 -1.13 -4.26
CA VAL A 102 11.39 -1.49 -3.86
C VAL A 102 10.67 -2.11 -5.04
N THR A 103 10.07 -3.28 -4.83
CA THR A 103 9.20 -3.91 -5.83
C THR A 103 7.85 -3.21 -5.79
N LEU A 104 7.47 -2.62 -6.92
CA LEU A 104 6.22 -1.88 -7.04
C LEU A 104 5.35 -2.52 -8.11
N MET A 105 4.18 -2.99 -7.70
CA MET A 105 3.21 -3.63 -8.57
C MET A 105 1.88 -2.90 -8.49
N GLY A 106 1.08 -3.00 -9.56
CA GLY A 106 -0.24 -2.43 -9.58
C GLY A 106 -1.19 -3.21 -10.45
N PHE A 107 -2.46 -3.10 -10.16
CA PHE A 107 -3.50 -3.67 -11.00
C PHE A 107 -3.95 -2.68 -12.06
N VAL A 108 -4.11 -3.18 -13.27
CA VAL A 108 -4.81 -2.47 -14.33
C VAL A 108 -6.13 -3.21 -14.55
N ARG A 109 -7.24 -2.54 -14.25
CA ARG A 109 -8.60 -3.10 -14.43
C ARG A 109 -8.82 -4.42 -13.71
N GLY A 110 -8.47 -4.47 -12.42
CA GLY A 110 -8.89 -5.54 -11.52
C GLY A 110 -8.21 -6.90 -11.68
N GLU A 111 -7.80 -7.30 -12.87
CA GLU A 111 -7.25 -8.63 -13.10
C GLU A 111 -5.82 -8.64 -13.63
N ARG A 112 -5.33 -7.51 -14.13
CA ARG A 112 -3.96 -7.41 -14.63
C ARG A 112 -3.04 -6.85 -13.58
N LEU A 113 -1.96 -7.58 -13.34
CA LEU A 113 -0.89 -7.12 -12.46
C LEU A 113 0.27 -6.63 -13.31
N ASN A 114 0.64 -5.36 -13.13
CA ASN A 114 1.80 -4.76 -13.79
C ASN A 114 2.93 -4.58 -12.79
N LEU A 115 4.12 -4.94 -13.20
CA LEU A 115 5.34 -4.68 -12.42
C LEU A 115 5.93 -3.36 -12.91
N TYR A 116 5.99 -2.37 -12.03
CA TYR A 116 6.54 -1.05 -12.36
C TYR A 116 7.98 -0.88 -11.89
N ALA A 117 8.36 -1.59 -10.86
CA ALA A 117 9.72 -1.53 -10.35
C ALA A 117 10.12 -2.82 -9.62
#